data_4f8b171e3999e4166d69f5cb638e2735
#
_entry.id   4f8b171e3999e4166d69f5cb638e2735
#
_cell.length_a   1.000
_cell.length_b   1.000
_cell.length_c   1.000
_cell.angle_alpha   90.00
_cell.angle_beta   90.00
_cell.angle_gamma   90.00
#
_symmetry.space_group_name_H-M   'P 1'
#
loop_
_entity.id
_entity.type
_entity.pdbx_description
1 polymer ?
#
loop_
_entity_poly.entity_id
_entity_poly.type
_entity_poly.pdbx_seq_one_letter_code
_entity_poly.pdbx_strand_id
1 'polypeptide(L)'
;MIRVVLPFHLRTLAGVADEVTFDLEGPITQRAVLDALEARYPALRGTIRDHVTLARRPFLRFFACAQDLSHESPDAPLPDAVRSGAEPLLVIGAIAGGSQ
;
A
#
# COMPACT_ATOMS: atom_id res chain seq x y z
N MET A 1 -5.32 -6.44 12.82
CA MET A 1 -5.33 -5.06 12.30
C MET A 1 -4.16 -4.88 11.33
N ILE A 2 -4.47 -4.42 10.14
CA ILE A 2 -3.45 -4.20 9.10
C ILE A 2 -3.02 -2.75 9.17
N ARG A 3 -1.70 -2.52 9.14
CA ARG A 3 -1.13 -1.16 9.18
C ARG A 3 -0.50 -0.86 7.84
N VAL A 4 -0.82 0.31 7.26
CA VAL A 4 -0.26 0.76 5.98
C VAL A 4 0.38 2.12 6.18
N VAL A 5 1.63 2.26 5.77
CA VAL A 5 2.34 3.54 5.79
C VAL A 5 2.45 4.05 4.36
N LEU A 6 1.94 5.25 4.13
CA LEU A 6 1.96 5.90 2.82
C LEU A 6 3.12 6.89 2.73
N PRO A 7 3.65 7.14 1.53
CA PRO A 7 4.61 8.22 1.34
C PRO A 7 3.94 9.56 1.61
N PHE A 8 4.76 10.56 1.94
CA PHE A 8 4.25 11.86 2.39
C PHE A 8 3.23 12.48 1.43
N HIS A 9 3.52 12.48 0.13
CA HIS A 9 2.60 13.12 -0.83
C HIS A 9 1.25 12.41 -0.90
N LEU A 10 1.20 11.11 -0.66
CA LEU A 10 -0.07 10.38 -0.63
C LEU A 10 -0.79 10.57 0.70
N ARG A 11 -0.05 10.72 1.81
CA ARG A 11 -0.68 11.07 3.08
C ARG A 11 -1.39 12.41 2.98
N THR A 12 -0.73 13.38 2.35
CA THR A 12 -1.32 14.69 2.14
C THR A 12 -2.59 14.59 1.30
N LEU A 13 -2.52 13.83 0.21
CA LEU A 13 -3.65 13.66 -0.70
C LEU A 13 -4.83 12.99 0.01
N ALA A 14 -4.57 12.03 0.86
CA ALA A 14 -5.61 11.30 1.59
C ALA A 14 -6.08 12.04 2.85
N GLY A 15 -5.36 13.07 3.27
CA GLY A 15 -5.67 13.78 4.51
C GLY A 15 -5.33 12.98 5.75
N VAL A 16 -4.27 12.16 5.68
CA VAL A 16 -3.84 11.29 6.76
C VAL A 16 -2.52 11.81 7.35
N ALA A 17 -2.46 11.90 8.67
CA ALA A 17 -1.26 12.42 9.34
C ALA A 17 -0.21 11.33 9.57
N ASP A 18 -0.62 10.08 9.66
CA ASP A 18 0.24 8.97 10.05
C ASP A 18 -0.18 7.71 9.30
N GLU A 19 0.09 6.54 9.86
CA GLU A 19 -0.30 5.29 9.22
C GLU A 19 -1.82 5.11 9.19
N VAL A 20 -2.27 4.30 8.24
CA VAL A 20 -3.68 3.93 8.11
C VAL A 20 -3.83 2.50 8.62
N THR A 21 -4.89 2.23 9.37
CA THR A 21 -5.16 0.89 9.90
C THR A 21 -6.50 0.38 9.39
N PHE A 22 -6.54 -0.94 9.14
CA PHE A 22 -7.75 -1.61 8.68
C PHE A 22 -7.96 -2.90 9.43
N ASP A 23 -9.22 -3.25 9.69
CA ASP A 23 -9.61 -4.59 10.10
C ASP A 23 -10.25 -5.23 8.88
N LEU A 24 -9.52 -6.17 8.26
CA LEU A 24 -9.96 -6.84 7.06
C LEU A 24 -10.28 -8.29 7.36
N GLU A 25 -11.36 -8.79 6.75
CA GLU A 25 -11.74 -10.20 6.83
C GLU A 25 -11.33 -10.91 5.56
N GLY A 26 -11.21 -12.23 5.66
CA GLY A 26 -10.81 -13.05 4.54
C GLY A 26 -9.32 -13.01 4.28
N PRO A 27 -8.88 -13.48 3.11
CA PRO A 27 -7.45 -13.49 2.80
C PRO A 27 -6.86 -12.09 2.77
N ILE A 28 -5.72 -11.91 3.45
CA ILE A 28 -5.04 -10.62 3.49
C ILE A 28 -3.97 -10.63 2.39
N THR A 29 -4.29 -9.96 1.30
CA THR A 29 -3.44 -9.86 0.14
C THR A 29 -3.17 -8.40 -0.17
N GLN A 30 -2.20 -8.14 -1.02
CA GLN A 30 -1.92 -6.79 -1.48
C GLN A 30 -3.17 -6.19 -2.12
N ARG A 31 -3.86 -6.95 -2.97
CA ARG A 31 -5.09 -6.49 -3.62
C ARG A 31 -6.15 -6.10 -2.59
N ALA A 32 -6.37 -6.95 -1.58
CA ALA A 32 -7.39 -6.66 -0.57
C ALA A 32 -7.07 -5.40 0.22
N VAL A 33 -5.81 -5.21 0.58
CA VAL A 33 -5.38 -4.02 1.33
C VAL A 33 -5.55 -2.77 0.47
N LEU A 34 -5.12 -2.81 -0.79
CA LEU A 34 -5.24 -1.64 -1.66
C LEU A 34 -6.69 -1.34 -2.02
N ASP A 35 -7.53 -2.36 -2.18
CA ASP A 35 -8.96 -2.15 -2.40
C ASP A 35 -9.57 -1.41 -1.21
N ALA A 36 -9.25 -1.83 0.01
CA ALA A 36 -9.75 -1.18 1.22
C ALA A 36 -9.25 0.25 1.34
N LEU A 37 -7.98 0.46 1.02
CA LEU A 37 -7.36 1.78 1.08
C LEU A 37 -8.05 2.75 0.11
N GLU A 38 -8.28 2.32 -1.12
CA GLU A 38 -8.92 3.16 -2.14
C GLU A 38 -10.41 3.37 -1.86
N ALA A 39 -11.06 2.41 -1.21
CA ALA A 39 -12.45 2.58 -0.81
C ALA A 39 -12.59 3.63 0.29
N ARG A 40 -11.66 3.65 1.24
CA ARG A 40 -11.68 4.64 2.32
C ARG A 40 -11.21 6.02 1.84
N TYR A 41 -10.23 6.05 0.94
CA TYR A 41 -9.63 7.28 0.43
C TYR A 41 -9.69 7.30 -1.09
N PRO A 42 -10.86 7.64 -1.66
CA PRO A 42 -11.01 7.63 -3.13
C PRO A 42 -10.02 8.51 -3.87
N ALA A 43 -9.46 9.53 -3.22
CA ALA A 43 -8.45 10.38 -3.83
C ALA A 43 -7.18 9.62 -4.17
N LEU A 44 -6.97 8.45 -3.58
CA LEU A 44 -5.79 7.62 -3.86
C LEU A 44 -5.96 6.74 -5.11
N ARG A 45 -7.14 6.67 -5.67
CA ARG A 45 -7.39 5.82 -6.84
C ARG A 45 -6.53 6.32 -8.01
N GLY A 46 -5.80 5.39 -8.62
CA GLY A 46 -4.91 5.70 -9.73
C GLY A 46 -3.55 6.23 -9.32
N THR A 47 -3.29 6.46 -8.02
CA THR A 47 -2.01 6.99 -7.56
C THR A 47 -1.01 5.89 -7.22
N ILE A 48 -1.47 4.78 -6.68
CA ILE A 48 -0.61 3.66 -6.26
C ILE A 48 -0.61 2.60 -7.36
N ARG A 49 -1.78 2.33 -7.91
CA ARG A 49 -1.93 1.39 -9.02
C ARG A 49 -2.87 1.99 -10.06
N ASP A 50 -2.72 1.54 -11.28
CA ASP A 50 -3.57 2.01 -12.39
C ASP A 50 -5.03 1.69 -12.04
N HIS A 51 -5.92 2.66 -12.23
CA HIS A 51 -7.32 2.50 -11.83
C HIS A 51 -8.13 1.55 -12.74
N VAL A 52 -7.59 1.23 -13.92
CA VAL A 52 -8.24 0.30 -14.86
C VAL A 52 -7.60 -1.08 -14.76
N THR A 53 -6.28 -1.16 -14.92
CA THR A 53 -5.56 -2.43 -14.96
C THR A 53 -5.22 -2.96 -13.57
N LEU A 54 -5.23 -2.09 -12.57
CA LEU A 54 -4.82 -2.38 -11.19
C LEU A 54 -3.35 -2.78 -11.08
N ALA A 55 -2.56 -2.49 -12.10
CA ALA A 55 -1.12 -2.72 -12.05
C ALA A 55 -0.45 -1.63 -11.22
N ARG A 56 0.56 -2.03 -10.44
CA ARG A 56 1.33 -1.08 -9.62
C ARG A 56 1.96 -0.02 -10.52
N ARG A 57 1.90 1.24 -10.08
CA ARG A 57 2.54 2.34 -10.81
C ARG A 57 4.06 2.19 -10.75
N PRO A 58 4.79 2.54 -11.82
CA PRO A 58 6.23 2.27 -11.91
C PRO A 58 7.08 2.86 -10.79
N PHE A 59 6.66 4.00 -10.23
CA PHE A 59 7.46 4.66 -9.20
C PHE A 59 7.02 4.34 -7.79
N LEU A 60 6.08 3.42 -7.63
CA LEU A 60 5.60 2.97 -6.32
C LEU A 60 6.14 1.58 -6.03
N ARG A 61 6.56 1.37 -4.78
CA ARG A 61 7.04 0.06 -4.34
C ARG A 61 6.37 -0.32 -3.03
N PHE A 62 6.25 -1.63 -2.82
CA PHE A 62 5.65 -2.19 -1.62
C PHE A 62 6.72 -2.94 -0.85
N PHE A 63 6.87 -2.60 0.43
CA PHE A 63 7.84 -3.26 1.32
C PHE A 63 7.15 -3.73 2.58
N ALA A 64 7.60 -4.84 3.10
CA ALA A 64 7.23 -5.31 4.43
C ALA A 64 8.30 -6.26 4.92
N CYS A 65 8.55 -6.30 6.23
CA CYS A 65 9.53 -7.19 6.83
C CYS A 65 10.91 -7.08 6.17
N ALA A 66 11.29 -5.86 5.80
CA ALA A 66 12.55 -5.57 5.12
C ALA A 66 12.70 -6.21 3.74
N GLN A 67 11.58 -6.56 3.10
CA GLN A 67 11.59 -7.16 1.77
C GLN A 67 10.77 -6.33 0.80
N ASP A 68 11.24 -6.25 -0.46
CA ASP A 68 10.50 -5.61 -1.54
C ASP A 68 9.46 -6.59 -2.07
N LEU A 69 8.21 -6.27 -1.90
CA LEU A 69 7.10 -7.11 -2.34
C LEU A 69 6.47 -6.61 -3.65
N SER A 70 7.10 -5.64 -4.31
CA SER A 70 6.52 -4.99 -5.50
C SER A 70 6.26 -5.95 -6.65
N HIS A 71 7.03 -7.03 -6.74
CA HIS A 71 6.93 -8.00 -7.83
C HIS A 71 6.18 -9.28 -7.43
N GLU A 72 5.67 -9.32 -6.20
CA GLU A 72 4.85 -10.44 -5.76
C GLU A 72 3.46 -10.34 -6.40
N SER A 73 2.80 -11.48 -6.56
CA SER A 73 1.42 -11.47 -7.04
C SER A 73 0.54 -10.66 -6.10
N PRO A 74 -0.33 -9.80 -6.62
CA PRO A 74 -1.28 -9.06 -5.77
C PRO A 74 -2.24 -9.97 -5.01
N ASP A 75 -2.38 -11.21 -5.45
CA ASP A 75 -3.28 -12.18 -4.82
C ASP A 75 -2.56 -13.14 -3.89
N ALA A 76 -1.24 -13.03 -3.76
CA ALA A 76 -0.49 -13.83 -2.82
C ALA A 76 -0.72 -13.34 -1.38
N PRO A 77 -0.74 -14.23 -0.40
CA PRO A 77 -0.88 -13.81 0.99
C PRO A 77 0.29 -12.92 1.40
N LEU A 78 -0.01 -11.86 2.13
CA LEU A 78 1.03 -11.02 2.72
C LEU A 78 1.69 -11.77 3.88
N PRO A 79 2.92 -11.37 4.27
CA PRO A 79 3.59 -12.00 5.41
C PRO A 79 2.74 -11.99 6.68
N ASP A 80 2.87 -13.01 7.50
CA ASP A 80 2.11 -13.12 8.74
C ASP A 80 2.26 -11.89 9.63
N ALA A 81 3.45 -11.31 9.69
CA ALA A 81 3.69 -10.12 10.50
C ALA A 81 2.87 -8.92 10.03
N VAL A 82 2.60 -8.82 8.73
CA VAL A 82 1.73 -7.76 8.19
C VAL A 82 0.29 -8.05 8.56
N ARG A 83 -0.13 -9.31 8.41
CA ARG A 83 -1.51 -9.70 8.72
C ARG A 83 -1.85 -9.49 10.18
N SER A 84 -0.88 -9.72 11.07
CA SER A 84 -1.08 -9.56 12.51
C SER A 84 -0.98 -8.11 12.97
N GLY A 85 -0.43 -7.23 12.13
CA GLY A 85 -0.17 -5.84 12.51
C GLY A 85 1.17 -5.63 13.21
N ALA A 86 1.99 -6.67 13.33
CA ALA A 86 3.32 -6.54 13.93
C ALA A 86 4.24 -5.69 13.07
N GLU A 87 4.11 -5.80 11.74
CA GLU A 87 4.87 -5.01 10.79
C GLU A 87 3.92 -4.31 9.82
N PRO A 88 4.19 -3.06 9.45
CA PRO A 88 3.35 -2.36 8.49
C PRO A 88 3.64 -2.79 7.05
N LEU A 89 2.66 -2.63 6.18
CA LEU A 89 2.91 -2.62 4.75
C LEU A 89 3.32 -1.20 4.38
N LEU A 90 4.50 -1.05 3.81
CA LEU A 90 5.04 0.25 3.44
C LEU A 90 4.80 0.49 1.96
N VAL A 91 4.16 1.61 1.64
CA VAL A 91 4.05 2.09 0.26
C VAL A 91 5.09 3.19 0.12
N ILE A 92 6.07 2.96 -0.73
CA ILE A 92 7.19 3.87 -0.90
C ILE A 92 7.14 4.48 -2.29
N GLY A 93 7.18 5.80 -2.35
CA GLY A 93 7.23 6.50 -3.63
C GLY A 93 8.67 6.79 -4.02
N ALA A 94 9.10 6.26 -5.17
CA ALA A 94 10.37 6.65 -5.75
C ALA A 94 10.13 7.92 -6.56
N ILE A 95 10.74 9.01 -6.13
CA ILE A 95 10.58 10.27 -6.83
C ILE A 95 11.58 10.30 -7.97
N ALA A 96 11.06 10.43 -9.19
CA ALA A 96 11.93 10.54 -10.35
C ALA A 96 12.78 11.80 -10.22
N GLY A 97 14.07 11.66 -10.44
CA GLY A 97 14.99 12.75 -10.28
C GLY A 97 15.40 12.97 -8.84
N GLY A 98 15.04 12.09 -8.05
CA GLY A 98 15.50 12.04 -6.67
C GLY A 98 15.26 13.27 -5.89
N SER A 99 15.31 13.38 -6.23
CA SER A 99 15.54 13.99 -5.79
C SER A 99 15.40 14.89 -5.34
N GLN A 100 15.50 14.71 -5.48
CA GLN A 100 15.48 15.30 -5.22
C GLN A 100 15.40 15.65 -4.73
#